data_f3958d1a5da5cee212d1efe649237ac5
#
_entry.id   f3958d1a5da5cee212d1efe649237ac5
#
_cell.length_a   1.000
_cell.length_b   1.000
_cell.length_c   1.000
_cell.angle_alpha   90.00
_cell.angle_beta   90.00
_cell.angle_gamma   90.00
#
_symmetry.space_group_name_H-M   'P 1'
#
loop_
_entity.id
_entity.type
_entity.pdbx_description
1 polymer ?
#
loop_
_entity_poly.entity_id
_entity_poly.type
_entity_poly.pdbx_seq_one_letter_code
_entity_poly.pdbx_strand_id
1 'polypeptide(L)'
;MDGFSNQNTRFKTLVYNANRDALKLAPDKPIFSKTPFSAILPLRRRKLNTPSSLIIGGGIVGLATARQLLRQHPGADVTVLEKEAVPGQHQTAHNSGVLHCGLYYTPGSLKARLAVEGIREMAEFCDEHKVPHEICGKLVVATNDAEVPRMDKLFERGQANGLEGIEKLNRDQMHEIEPHVGGVAALKVPQEGIVDYIAVTAALVKNIEKMGGKVILNARATRFHEGSEWTVETPAGDFSADWIINCAGLHCDRVSQLAGQKRDLRIVPFRGEYYRLKPESRHLVNHLIYPVPDPAFPFLGVHFTRLISGGIEAGPNAVLAFAREGYRKTNLNVRDLFDALTYVGLWRFALKYPKMCVNELRGSFSKKYFSKQLQKLVPEIQPSDLETGGAGVRAQAMSPEGGLVQDFHFARGTRALHVLNAPSPAATASLAIGTEIINQLELN
;
A
#
# COMPACT_ATOMS: atom_id res chain seq x y z
N MET A 1 7.65 -19.29 -10.81
CA MET A 1 7.38 -18.12 -11.69
C MET A 1 5.91 -17.74 -11.77
N ASP A 2 4.99 -18.59 -11.34
CA ASP A 2 3.55 -18.46 -11.67
C ASP A 2 2.67 -17.68 -10.68
N GLY A 3 3.15 -17.35 -9.50
CA GLY A 3 2.32 -16.71 -8.47
C GLY A 3 1.95 -15.23 -8.72
N PHE A 4 2.86 -14.42 -9.24
CA PHE A 4 2.60 -13.02 -9.57
C PHE A 4 1.96 -12.84 -10.95
N SER A 5 2.23 -13.75 -11.89
CA SER A 5 1.50 -13.84 -13.15
C SER A 5 0.01 -14.09 -12.91
N ASN A 6 -0.31 -14.91 -11.92
CA ASN A 6 -1.69 -15.26 -11.58
C ASN A 6 -2.49 -14.10 -10.96
N GLN A 7 -1.85 -13.23 -10.16
CA GLN A 7 -2.53 -12.06 -9.59
C GLN A 7 -2.86 -11.01 -10.65
N ASN A 8 -1.92 -10.73 -11.57
CA ASN A 8 -2.18 -9.83 -12.69
C ASN A 8 -3.19 -10.39 -13.70
N THR A 9 -3.20 -11.72 -13.89
CA THR A 9 -4.20 -12.40 -14.73
C THR A 9 -5.58 -12.33 -14.08
N ARG A 10 -5.67 -12.49 -12.75
CA ARG A 10 -6.93 -12.40 -12.00
C ARG A 10 -7.53 -10.99 -12.04
N PHE A 11 -6.70 -9.94 -11.95
CA PHE A 11 -7.15 -8.55 -12.09
C PHE A 11 -7.63 -8.26 -13.52
N LYS A 12 -6.89 -8.70 -14.54
CA LYS A 12 -7.30 -8.57 -15.94
C LYS A 12 -8.64 -9.28 -16.22
N THR A 13 -8.85 -10.47 -15.64
CA THR A 13 -10.08 -11.24 -15.81
C THR A 13 -11.26 -10.58 -15.10
N LEU A 14 -11.08 -10.04 -13.90
CA LEU A 14 -12.15 -9.34 -13.17
C LEU A 14 -12.58 -8.04 -13.85
N VAL A 15 -11.64 -7.24 -14.35
CA VAL A 15 -11.95 -5.99 -15.07
C VAL A 15 -12.47 -6.27 -16.48
N TYR A 16 -11.95 -7.30 -17.16
CA TYR A 16 -12.39 -7.68 -18.49
C TYR A 16 -13.83 -8.22 -18.51
N ASN A 17 -14.22 -9.02 -17.52
CA ASN A 17 -15.57 -9.52 -17.38
C ASN A 17 -16.58 -8.43 -17.02
N ALA A 18 -16.19 -7.44 -16.20
CA ALA A 18 -17.04 -6.29 -15.91
C ALA A 18 -17.35 -5.42 -17.15
N ASN A 19 -16.39 -5.30 -18.07
CA ASN A 19 -16.60 -4.56 -19.34
C ASN A 19 -17.39 -5.36 -20.40
N ARG A 20 -17.40 -6.70 -20.33
CA ARG A 20 -18.14 -7.54 -21.30
C ARG A 20 -19.64 -7.52 -21.06
N ASP A 21 -20.09 -7.39 -19.83
CA ASP A 21 -21.51 -7.34 -19.49
C ASP A 21 -22.14 -5.97 -19.83
N ALA A 22 -21.33 -4.91 -19.95
CA ALA A 22 -21.78 -3.58 -20.39
C ALA A 22 -21.99 -3.46 -21.91
N LEU A 23 -21.47 -4.40 -22.72
CA LEU A 23 -21.50 -4.37 -24.19
C LEU A 23 -22.62 -5.21 -24.83
N LYS A 24 -23.51 -5.84 -24.05
CA LYS A 24 -24.56 -6.75 -24.56
C LYS A 24 -25.97 -6.17 -24.60
N LEU A 25 -26.14 -4.87 -24.60
CA LEU A 25 -27.48 -4.28 -24.81
C LEU A 25 -27.46 -3.27 -25.96
N ALA A 26 -27.68 -3.78 -27.16
CA ALA A 26 -28.19 -2.99 -28.29
C ALA A 26 -29.14 -3.85 -29.10
N PRO A 27 -30.38 -3.47 -29.27
CA PRO A 27 -31.20 -3.95 -30.35
C PRO A 27 -31.46 -2.91 -31.45
N ASP A 28 -31.73 -3.45 -32.59
CA ASP A 28 -31.93 -2.93 -33.91
C ASP A 28 -33.00 -1.87 -34.14
N LYS A 29 -32.68 -1.04 -35.15
CA LYS A 29 -33.45 -0.41 -36.25
C LYS A 29 -34.18 0.92 -36.02
N PRO A 30 -34.07 1.85 -37.01
CA PRO A 30 -34.57 3.20 -36.94
C PRO A 30 -36.00 3.33 -37.57
N ILE A 31 -36.84 4.12 -36.88
CA ILE A 31 -38.07 4.65 -37.52
C ILE A 31 -37.91 6.19 -37.56
N PHE A 32 -37.80 6.70 -38.76
CA PHE A 32 -37.81 8.14 -39.02
C PHE A 32 -39.20 8.72 -38.78
N SER A 33 -39.36 9.70 -37.91
CA SER A 33 -40.42 10.70 -38.01
C SER A 33 -39.81 12.09 -37.80
N LYS A 34 -40.05 12.95 -38.80
CA LYS A 34 -39.60 14.34 -38.81
C LYS A 34 -40.56 15.16 -37.95
N THR A 35 -40.08 15.71 -36.85
CA THR A 35 -40.65 16.85 -36.14
C THR A 35 -39.53 17.84 -35.82
N PRO A 36 -39.76 19.18 -35.91
CA PRO A 36 -38.69 20.17 -35.82
C PRO A 36 -38.16 20.28 -34.40
N PHE A 37 -36.83 20.20 -34.29
CA PHE A 37 -36.10 20.41 -33.07
C PHE A 37 -36.30 21.85 -32.56
N SER A 38 -37.13 22.06 -31.55
CA SER A 38 -37.02 23.24 -30.72
C SER A 38 -35.78 23.10 -29.84
N ALA A 39 -34.91 24.12 -29.90
CA ALA A 39 -33.66 24.17 -29.17
C ALA A 39 -33.92 24.01 -27.66
N ILE A 40 -33.67 22.84 -27.14
CA ILE A 40 -33.52 22.61 -25.69
C ILE A 40 -32.18 23.26 -25.32
N LEU A 41 -32.20 24.44 -24.75
CA LEU A 41 -31.08 25.06 -24.06
C LEU A 41 -30.53 24.01 -23.09
N PRO A 42 -29.21 23.76 -23.08
CA PRO A 42 -28.61 22.84 -22.11
C PRO A 42 -28.94 23.40 -20.71
N LEU A 43 -29.65 22.59 -19.91
CA LEU A 43 -29.86 22.88 -18.50
C LEU A 43 -28.46 23.17 -17.91
N ARG A 44 -28.22 24.44 -17.56
CA ARG A 44 -27.07 24.85 -16.75
C ARG A 44 -27.09 23.94 -15.52
N ARG A 45 -26.22 22.91 -15.49
CA ARG A 45 -25.92 22.18 -14.26
C ARG A 45 -25.60 23.24 -13.21
N ARG A 46 -26.40 23.31 -12.16
CA ARG A 46 -26.04 24.07 -10.96
C ARG A 46 -24.63 23.66 -10.65
N LYS A 47 -23.66 24.58 -10.71
CA LYS A 47 -22.31 24.33 -10.18
C LYS A 47 -22.53 23.96 -8.72
N LEU A 48 -22.35 22.69 -8.39
CA LEU A 48 -22.15 22.29 -7.01
C LEU A 48 -20.94 23.10 -6.54
N ASN A 49 -21.01 23.68 -5.37
CA ASN A 49 -19.94 24.52 -4.80
C ASN A 49 -18.63 23.75 -4.53
N THR A 50 -18.58 22.46 -4.83
CA THR A 50 -17.40 21.62 -4.60
C THR A 50 -16.46 21.72 -5.79
N PRO A 51 -15.19 22.15 -5.58
CA PRO A 51 -14.19 22.23 -6.62
C PRO A 51 -13.94 20.87 -7.28
N SER A 52 -13.68 20.87 -8.58
CA SER A 52 -13.28 19.67 -9.33
C SER A 52 -11.89 19.20 -8.91
N SER A 53 -11.62 17.88 -8.97
CA SER A 53 -10.37 17.30 -8.47
C SER A 53 -9.80 16.25 -9.40
N LEU A 54 -8.50 16.38 -9.71
CA LEU A 54 -7.69 15.35 -10.36
C LEU A 54 -6.84 14.65 -9.33
N ILE A 55 -6.96 13.32 -9.25
CA ILE A 55 -6.13 12.47 -8.37
C ILE A 55 -5.11 11.74 -9.23
N ILE A 56 -3.82 11.95 -8.96
CA ILE A 56 -2.72 11.37 -9.73
C ILE A 56 -2.26 10.09 -9.06
N GLY A 57 -2.60 8.96 -9.66
CA GLY A 57 -2.28 7.61 -9.18
C GLY A 57 -3.51 6.81 -8.76
N GLY A 58 -3.80 5.73 -9.49
CA GLY A 58 -4.88 4.76 -9.24
C GLY A 58 -4.45 3.61 -8.30
N GLY A 59 -3.51 3.85 -7.38
CA GLY A 59 -3.23 2.97 -6.26
C GLY A 59 -4.29 3.08 -5.16
N ILE A 60 -4.22 2.21 -4.15
CA ILE A 60 -5.25 2.11 -3.11
C ILE A 60 -5.49 3.44 -2.37
N VAL A 61 -4.44 4.24 -2.13
CA VAL A 61 -4.57 5.56 -1.47
C VAL A 61 -5.32 6.55 -2.36
N GLY A 62 -4.97 6.63 -3.66
CA GLY A 62 -5.66 7.55 -4.59
C GLY A 62 -7.11 7.16 -4.82
N LEU A 63 -7.41 5.86 -4.96
CA LEU A 63 -8.78 5.36 -5.11
C LEU A 63 -9.61 5.58 -3.83
N ALA A 64 -9.02 5.34 -2.66
CA ALA A 64 -9.67 5.62 -1.38
C ALA A 64 -9.97 7.11 -1.23
N THR A 65 -9.03 7.99 -1.60
CA THR A 65 -9.23 9.45 -1.61
C THR A 65 -10.38 9.86 -2.55
N ALA A 66 -10.42 9.33 -3.78
CA ALA A 66 -11.51 9.58 -4.73
C ALA A 66 -12.87 9.16 -4.16
N ARG A 67 -12.94 7.95 -3.60
CA ARG A 67 -14.17 7.43 -2.97
C ARG A 67 -14.62 8.31 -1.82
N GLN A 68 -13.74 8.70 -0.93
CA GLN A 68 -14.08 9.52 0.22
C GLN A 68 -14.52 10.92 -0.19
N LEU A 69 -13.86 11.53 -1.18
CA LEU A 69 -14.27 12.83 -1.73
C LEU A 69 -15.69 12.79 -2.30
N LEU A 70 -16.01 11.75 -3.09
CA LEU A 70 -17.35 11.55 -3.64
C LEU A 70 -18.42 11.25 -2.58
N ARG A 71 -18.03 10.59 -1.47
CA ARG A 71 -18.94 10.35 -0.33
C ARG A 71 -19.25 11.63 0.46
N GLN A 72 -18.24 12.45 0.72
CA GLN A 72 -18.39 13.70 1.47
C GLN A 72 -19.02 14.80 0.63
N HIS A 73 -18.79 14.78 -0.68
CA HIS A 73 -19.30 15.78 -1.63
C HIS A 73 -20.03 15.08 -2.80
N PRO A 74 -21.28 14.61 -2.59
CA PRO A 74 -22.05 13.96 -3.65
C PRO A 74 -22.20 14.84 -4.89
N GLY A 75 -21.85 14.29 -6.05
CA GLY A 75 -21.89 15.01 -7.33
C GLY A 75 -20.65 15.86 -7.65
N ALA A 76 -19.60 15.81 -6.83
CA ALA A 76 -18.30 16.41 -7.16
C ALA A 76 -17.72 15.80 -8.45
N ASP A 77 -17.03 16.59 -9.26
CA ASP A 77 -16.29 16.09 -10.43
C ASP A 77 -14.91 15.61 -9.99
N VAL A 78 -14.76 14.29 -9.91
CA VAL A 78 -13.55 13.62 -9.45
C VAL A 78 -13.04 12.68 -10.54
N THR A 79 -11.81 12.89 -10.98
CA THR A 79 -11.14 12.03 -11.96
C THR A 79 -9.82 11.51 -11.39
N VAL A 80 -9.62 10.20 -11.44
CA VAL A 80 -8.36 9.53 -11.09
C VAL A 80 -7.59 9.24 -12.38
N LEU A 81 -6.34 9.67 -12.45
CA LEU A 81 -5.43 9.39 -13.57
C LEU A 81 -4.44 8.30 -13.17
N GLU A 82 -4.52 7.15 -13.83
CA GLU A 82 -3.60 6.01 -13.61
C GLU A 82 -2.73 5.78 -14.86
N LYS A 83 -1.42 5.67 -14.67
CA LYS A 83 -0.45 5.49 -15.75
C LYS A 83 -0.47 4.09 -16.39
N GLU A 84 -0.95 3.09 -15.65
CA GLU A 84 -0.99 1.70 -16.09
C GLU A 84 -2.34 1.34 -16.74
N ALA A 85 -2.36 0.19 -17.38
CA ALA A 85 -3.58 -0.37 -17.97
C ALA A 85 -4.56 -0.95 -16.94
N VAL A 86 -4.12 -1.09 -15.68
CA VAL A 86 -4.95 -1.56 -14.56
C VAL A 86 -4.59 -0.76 -13.30
N PRO A 87 -5.56 -0.41 -12.44
CA PRO A 87 -5.29 0.28 -11.21
C PRO A 87 -4.63 -0.64 -10.18
N GLY A 88 -3.88 -0.06 -9.26
CA GLY A 88 -3.25 -0.80 -8.16
C GLY A 88 -2.07 -1.71 -8.56
N GLN A 89 -1.53 -1.60 -9.77
CA GLN A 89 -0.53 -2.53 -10.31
C GLN A 89 0.79 -2.57 -9.51
N HIS A 90 1.12 -1.51 -8.77
CA HIS A 90 2.40 -1.40 -8.07
C HIS A 90 2.31 -1.81 -6.60
N GLN A 91 2.64 -0.93 -5.64
CA GLN A 91 2.68 -1.23 -4.21
C GLN A 91 1.39 -1.88 -3.67
N THR A 92 0.24 -1.54 -4.25
CA THR A 92 -1.06 -2.11 -3.87
C THR A 92 -1.17 -3.60 -4.18
N ALA A 93 -0.60 -4.06 -5.31
CA ALA A 93 -0.57 -5.47 -5.68
C ALA A 93 0.70 -6.21 -5.20
N HIS A 94 1.67 -5.48 -4.62
CA HIS A 94 2.98 -5.99 -4.24
C HIS A 94 3.27 -5.68 -2.76
N ASN A 95 2.45 -6.23 -1.87
CA ASN A 95 2.58 -6.15 -0.42
C ASN A 95 2.20 -7.50 0.22
N SER A 96 2.30 -7.61 1.54
CA SER A 96 2.05 -8.84 2.28
C SER A 96 0.56 -9.21 2.44
N GLY A 97 -0.38 -8.36 2.03
CA GLY A 97 -1.81 -8.63 2.22
C GLY A 97 -2.29 -8.60 3.68
N VAL A 98 -1.54 -7.96 4.57
CA VAL A 98 -1.86 -7.94 6.01
C VAL A 98 -2.69 -6.71 6.36
N LEU A 99 -3.71 -6.92 7.18
CA LEU A 99 -4.46 -5.88 7.89
C LEU A 99 -3.75 -5.57 9.20
N HIS A 100 -3.14 -4.39 9.31
CA HIS A 100 -2.36 -3.98 10.48
C HIS A 100 -3.15 -3.10 11.43
N CYS A 101 -3.21 -3.46 12.71
CA CYS A 101 -4.00 -2.77 13.74
C CYS A 101 -3.32 -1.55 14.39
N GLY A 102 -2.03 -1.28 14.09
CA GLY A 102 -1.33 -0.13 14.66
C GLY A 102 -0.45 -0.40 15.88
N LEU A 103 -0.21 -1.67 16.25
CA LEU A 103 0.58 -2.07 17.42
C LEU A 103 1.96 -1.37 17.51
N TYR A 104 2.65 -1.26 16.37
CA TYR A 104 4.05 -0.79 16.34
C TYR A 104 4.22 0.72 16.38
N TYR A 105 3.14 1.51 16.22
CA TYR A 105 3.26 2.95 15.98
C TYR A 105 3.21 3.76 17.27
N THR A 106 3.93 4.88 17.27
CA THR A 106 4.01 5.75 18.43
C THR A 106 2.63 6.30 18.79
N PRO A 107 2.15 6.13 20.02
CA PRO A 107 0.87 6.69 20.44
C PRO A 107 0.77 8.19 20.17
N GLY A 108 -0.38 8.63 19.68
CA GLY A 108 -0.63 10.02 19.30
C GLY A 108 -0.08 10.43 17.92
N SER A 109 0.71 9.59 17.24
CA SER A 109 1.12 9.86 15.87
C SER A 109 -0.06 9.72 14.91
N LEU A 110 0.02 10.44 13.77
CA LEU A 110 -0.98 10.32 12.71
C LEU A 110 -1.08 8.87 12.21
N LYS A 111 0.05 8.21 12.10
CA LYS A 111 0.17 6.80 11.69
C LYS A 111 -0.53 5.84 12.64
N ALA A 112 -0.44 6.04 13.96
CA ALA A 112 -1.12 5.21 14.95
C ALA A 112 -2.64 5.40 14.84
N ARG A 113 -3.12 6.65 14.83
CA ARG A 113 -4.55 6.98 14.70
C ARG A 113 -5.15 6.38 13.44
N LEU A 114 -4.57 6.67 12.28
CA LEU A 114 -5.10 6.20 11.00
C LEU A 114 -5.00 4.67 10.84
N ALA A 115 -4.07 4.00 11.51
CA ALA A 115 -3.99 2.54 11.49
C ALA A 115 -5.15 1.90 12.28
N VAL A 116 -5.44 2.41 13.48
CA VAL A 116 -6.52 1.90 14.34
C VAL A 116 -7.89 2.16 13.73
N GLU A 117 -8.12 3.37 13.21
CA GLU A 117 -9.33 3.71 12.47
C GLU A 117 -9.45 2.88 11.19
N GLY A 118 -8.40 2.83 10.41
CA GLY A 118 -8.39 2.25 9.07
C GLY A 118 -8.55 0.75 9.02
N ILE A 119 -8.12 -0.02 10.04
CA ILE A 119 -8.38 -1.45 10.05
C ILE A 119 -9.87 -1.76 10.22
N ARG A 120 -10.58 -0.98 11.03
CA ARG A 120 -12.03 -1.10 11.22
C ARG A 120 -12.77 -0.75 9.93
N GLU A 121 -12.47 0.43 9.36
CA GLU A 121 -13.08 0.86 8.09
C GLU A 121 -12.80 -0.13 6.94
N MET A 122 -11.60 -0.70 6.90
CA MET A 122 -11.22 -1.66 5.86
C MET A 122 -11.95 -2.98 6.02
N ALA A 123 -12.09 -3.49 7.24
CA ALA A 123 -12.85 -4.71 7.51
C ALA A 123 -14.34 -4.52 7.13
N GLU A 124 -14.97 -3.43 7.58
CA GLU A 124 -16.34 -3.07 7.22
C GLU A 124 -16.51 -2.93 5.69
N PHE A 125 -15.57 -2.29 5.01
CA PHE A 125 -15.57 -2.18 3.56
C PHE A 125 -15.47 -3.54 2.88
N CYS A 126 -14.63 -4.43 3.40
CA CYS A 126 -14.48 -5.79 2.86
C CYS A 126 -15.76 -6.61 3.03
N ASP A 127 -16.43 -6.50 4.18
CA ASP A 127 -17.73 -7.15 4.43
C ASP A 127 -18.81 -6.61 3.48
N GLU A 128 -18.97 -5.29 3.38
CA GLU A 128 -19.94 -4.62 2.51
C GLU A 128 -19.79 -5.05 1.04
N HIS A 129 -18.53 -5.15 0.58
CA HIS A 129 -18.23 -5.41 -0.81
C HIS A 129 -17.86 -6.86 -1.11
N LYS A 130 -17.98 -7.76 -0.12
CA LYS A 130 -17.65 -9.19 -0.22
C LYS A 130 -16.22 -9.42 -0.72
N VAL A 131 -15.31 -8.60 -0.23
CA VAL A 131 -13.87 -8.75 -0.49
C VAL A 131 -13.32 -9.85 0.41
N PRO A 132 -12.57 -10.83 -0.12
CA PRO A 132 -11.94 -11.86 0.69
C PRO A 132 -11.00 -11.27 1.74
N HIS A 133 -11.29 -11.50 3.00
CA HIS A 133 -10.46 -11.12 4.15
C HIS A 133 -10.73 -12.05 5.33
N GLU A 134 -9.83 -12.03 6.31
CA GLU A 134 -9.95 -12.82 7.53
C GLU A 134 -9.19 -12.14 8.67
N ILE A 135 -9.82 -11.96 9.80
CA ILE A 135 -9.17 -11.52 11.04
C ILE A 135 -8.65 -12.76 11.75
N CYS A 136 -7.43 -13.15 11.41
CA CYS A 136 -6.82 -14.40 11.87
C CYS A 136 -5.91 -14.22 13.10
N GLY A 137 -5.62 -12.98 13.50
CA GLY A 137 -4.69 -12.69 14.59
C GLY A 137 -3.22 -12.83 14.19
N LYS A 138 -2.35 -12.42 15.12
CA LYS A 138 -0.89 -12.44 14.97
C LYS A 138 -0.21 -12.75 16.29
N LEU A 139 0.91 -13.47 16.23
CA LEU A 139 1.89 -13.59 17.31
C LEU A 139 3.09 -12.67 17.04
N VAL A 140 3.46 -11.84 18.04
CA VAL A 140 4.73 -11.11 18.04
C VAL A 140 5.65 -11.76 19.05
N VAL A 141 6.67 -12.44 18.57
CA VAL A 141 7.47 -13.41 19.32
C VAL A 141 8.77 -12.78 19.81
N ALA A 142 9.04 -12.88 21.12
CA ALA A 142 10.34 -12.65 21.72
C ALA A 142 11.17 -13.95 21.57
N THR A 143 12.22 -13.90 20.74
CA THR A 143 13.03 -15.07 20.42
C THR A 143 14.05 -15.41 21.50
N ASN A 144 14.27 -14.51 22.47
CA ASN A 144 15.15 -14.66 23.61
C ASN A 144 14.74 -13.69 24.73
N ASP A 145 15.28 -13.89 25.94
CA ASP A 145 14.95 -13.09 27.14
C ASP A 145 15.28 -11.60 26.99
N ALA A 146 16.31 -11.24 26.22
CA ALA A 146 16.67 -9.86 25.99
C ALA A 146 15.62 -9.08 25.17
N GLU A 147 14.73 -9.77 24.47
CA GLU A 147 13.62 -9.18 23.69
C GLU A 147 12.36 -8.96 24.54
N VAL A 148 12.20 -9.68 25.68
CA VAL A 148 11.00 -9.59 26.53
C VAL A 148 10.73 -8.15 27.00
N PRO A 149 11.68 -7.36 27.50
CA PRO A 149 11.42 -5.97 27.89
C PRO A 149 10.97 -5.07 26.72
N ARG A 150 11.39 -5.39 25.48
CA ARG A 150 10.92 -4.69 24.28
C ARG A 150 9.50 -5.09 23.90
N MET A 151 9.17 -6.36 24.10
CA MET A 151 7.82 -6.89 23.95
C MET A 151 6.85 -6.23 24.96
N ASP A 152 7.27 -6.05 26.21
CA ASP A 152 6.48 -5.38 27.25
C ASP A 152 6.16 -3.94 26.87
N LYS A 153 7.15 -3.18 26.39
CA LYS A 153 6.92 -1.82 25.86
C LYS A 153 5.98 -1.80 24.65
N LEU A 154 6.02 -2.85 23.83
CA LEU A 154 5.12 -2.97 22.70
C LEU A 154 3.68 -3.26 23.14
N PHE A 155 3.50 -4.05 24.19
CA PHE A 155 2.20 -4.28 24.84
C PHE A 155 1.62 -2.97 25.38
N GLU A 156 2.38 -2.22 26.17
CA GLU A 156 1.98 -0.90 26.68
C GLU A 156 1.59 0.06 25.56
N ARG A 157 2.38 0.06 24.46
CA ARG A 157 2.09 0.85 23.27
C ARG A 157 0.78 0.44 22.59
N GLY A 158 0.52 -0.85 22.48
CA GLY A 158 -0.75 -1.37 21.94
C GLY A 158 -1.94 -0.90 22.75
N GLN A 159 -1.85 -0.98 24.09
CA GLN A 159 -2.88 -0.47 25.00
C GLN A 159 -3.08 1.06 24.84
N ALA A 160 -1.99 1.82 24.75
CA ALA A 160 -2.05 3.27 24.55
C ALA A 160 -2.63 3.67 23.20
N ASN A 161 -2.53 2.80 22.18
CA ASN A 161 -3.18 2.96 20.88
C ASN A 161 -4.65 2.47 20.86
N GLY A 162 -5.17 1.98 21.98
CA GLY A 162 -6.56 1.50 22.10
C GLY A 162 -6.79 0.12 21.49
N LEU A 163 -5.75 -0.72 21.40
CA LEU A 163 -5.91 -2.10 20.97
C LEU A 163 -6.50 -2.95 22.10
N GLU A 164 -7.53 -3.71 21.78
CA GLU A 164 -8.24 -4.56 22.72
C GLU A 164 -7.83 -6.04 22.56
N GLY A 165 -7.93 -6.82 23.63
CA GLY A 165 -7.68 -8.25 23.60
C GLY A 165 -6.23 -8.66 23.31
N ILE A 166 -5.26 -7.73 23.36
CA ILE A 166 -3.84 -8.08 23.30
C ILE A 166 -3.42 -8.77 24.59
N GLU A 167 -2.70 -9.87 24.47
CA GLU A 167 -2.34 -10.74 25.60
C GLU A 167 -0.85 -11.10 25.53
N LYS A 168 -0.19 -11.14 26.71
CA LYS A 168 1.14 -11.71 26.87
C LYS A 168 1.02 -13.20 27.07
N LEU A 169 1.68 -13.96 26.25
CA LEU A 169 1.68 -15.42 26.27
C LEU A 169 3.03 -15.96 26.75
N ASN A 170 3.00 -16.99 27.61
CA ASN A 170 4.14 -17.82 27.90
C ASN A 170 4.36 -18.84 26.75
N ARG A 171 5.42 -19.66 26.88
CA ARG A 171 5.79 -20.62 25.84
C ARG A 171 4.71 -21.66 25.55
N ASP A 172 4.05 -22.20 26.60
CA ASP A 172 3.04 -23.24 26.43
C ASP A 172 1.80 -22.67 25.70
N GLN A 173 1.34 -21.49 26.11
CA GLN A 173 0.25 -20.77 25.46
C GLN A 173 0.55 -20.39 23.99
N MET A 174 1.82 -20.05 23.67
CA MET A 174 2.20 -19.81 22.27
C MET A 174 2.05 -21.08 21.44
N HIS A 175 2.48 -22.23 21.98
CA HIS A 175 2.44 -23.51 21.28
C HIS A 175 1.02 -24.05 21.08
N GLU A 176 0.06 -23.64 21.93
CA GLU A 176 -1.36 -23.95 21.69
C GLU A 176 -1.89 -23.27 20.41
N ILE A 177 -1.35 -22.09 20.05
CA ILE A 177 -1.76 -21.33 18.86
C ILE A 177 -0.90 -21.69 17.65
N GLU A 178 0.42 -21.74 17.85
CA GLU A 178 1.45 -22.01 16.83
C GLU A 178 2.39 -23.11 17.34
N PRO A 179 2.08 -24.39 17.09
CA PRO A 179 2.83 -25.52 17.67
C PRO A 179 4.31 -25.53 17.35
N HIS A 180 4.72 -24.96 16.21
CA HIS A 180 6.10 -24.96 15.72
C HIS A 180 6.85 -23.64 16.00
N VAL A 181 6.21 -22.67 16.69
CA VAL A 181 6.85 -21.39 16.99
C VAL A 181 7.97 -21.55 18.01
N GLY A 182 9.11 -20.91 17.73
CA GLY A 182 10.20 -20.78 18.70
C GLY A 182 9.99 -19.59 19.63
N GLY A 183 11.00 -19.35 20.47
CA GLY A 183 11.02 -18.18 21.36
C GLY A 183 10.65 -18.50 22.80
N VAL A 184 10.59 -17.45 23.63
CA VAL A 184 10.41 -17.56 25.10
C VAL A 184 9.07 -16.97 25.55
N ALA A 185 8.52 -16.02 24.81
CA ALA A 185 7.23 -15.36 25.06
C ALA A 185 6.67 -14.73 23.78
N ALA A 186 5.39 -14.39 23.75
CA ALA A 186 4.79 -13.66 22.64
C ALA A 186 3.71 -12.68 23.09
N LEU A 187 3.38 -11.72 22.21
CA LEU A 187 2.13 -10.99 22.26
C LEU A 187 1.16 -11.59 21.24
N LYS A 188 -0.01 -11.96 21.70
CA LYS A 188 -1.17 -12.26 20.86
C LYS A 188 -1.87 -10.96 20.50
N VAL A 189 -2.10 -10.74 19.22
CA VAL A 189 -2.75 -9.54 18.66
C VAL A 189 -3.94 -9.98 17.82
N PRO A 190 -5.15 -10.08 18.41
CA PRO A 190 -6.30 -10.70 17.76
C PRO A 190 -6.88 -9.88 16.61
N GLN A 191 -6.64 -8.58 16.56
CA GLN A 191 -7.25 -7.66 15.58
C GLN A 191 -6.57 -7.65 14.21
N GLU A 192 -5.39 -8.26 14.08
CA GLU A 192 -4.71 -8.31 12.77
C GLU A 192 -5.27 -9.42 11.87
N GLY A 193 -5.16 -9.22 10.58
CA GLY A 193 -5.73 -10.14 9.61
C GLY A 193 -5.04 -10.11 8.26
N ILE A 194 -5.68 -10.76 7.30
CA ILE A 194 -5.24 -10.86 5.91
C ILE A 194 -6.36 -10.48 4.95
N VAL A 195 -6.02 -9.93 3.78
CA VAL A 195 -6.98 -9.40 2.81
C VAL A 195 -6.45 -9.47 1.38
N ASP A 196 -7.38 -9.55 0.42
CA ASP A 196 -7.07 -9.38 -1.01
C ASP A 196 -7.16 -7.89 -1.40
N TYR A 197 -6.03 -7.16 -1.33
CA TYR A 197 -5.98 -5.74 -1.73
C TYR A 197 -6.24 -5.51 -3.23
N ILE A 198 -6.13 -6.52 -4.08
CA ILE A 198 -6.52 -6.41 -5.50
C ILE A 198 -8.04 -6.36 -5.59
N ALA A 199 -8.73 -7.21 -4.84
CA ALA A 199 -10.19 -7.19 -4.75
C ALA A 199 -10.70 -5.89 -4.09
N VAL A 200 -10.02 -5.38 -3.05
CA VAL A 200 -10.31 -4.04 -2.48
C VAL A 200 -10.22 -2.97 -3.57
N THR A 201 -9.14 -2.97 -4.35
CA THR A 201 -8.94 -2.00 -5.43
C THR A 201 -10.06 -2.05 -6.46
N ALA A 202 -10.47 -3.25 -6.88
CA ALA A 202 -11.57 -3.43 -7.82
C ALA A 202 -12.91 -2.93 -7.26
N ALA A 203 -13.16 -3.15 -5.97
CA ALA A 203 -14.35 -2.65 -5.28
C ALA A 203 -14.34 -1.11 -5.18
N LEU A 204 -13.19 -0.50 -4.89
CA LEU A 204 -13.04 0.96 -4.86
C LEU A 204 -13.34 1.59 -6.22
N VAL A 205 -12.82 1.04 -7.32
CA VAL A 205 -13.10 1.52 -8.68
C VAL A 205 -14.60 1.49 -8.97
N LYS A 206 -15.27 0.36 -8.72
CA LYS A 206 -16.73 0.24 -8.90
C LYS A 206 -17.51 1.26 -8.07
N ASN A 207 -17.07 1.53 -6.85
CA ASN A 207 -17.69 2.53 -5.99
C ASN A 207 -17.56 3.94 -6.56
N ILE A 208 -16.35 4.31 -7.02
CA ILE A 208 -16.07 5.61 -7.62
C ILE A 208 -16.98 5.82 -8.85
N GLU A 209 -17.01 4.84 -9.76
CA GLU A 209 -17.83 4.90 -10.98
C GLU A 209 -19.32 4.98 -10.66
N LYS A 210 -19.81 4.20 -9.69
CA LYS A 210 -21.22 4.26 -9.22
C LYS A 210 -21.59 5.62 -8.67
N MET A 211 -20.65 6.33 -8.03
CA MET A 211 -20.87 7.68 -7.51
C MET A 211 -20.64 8.80 -8.56
N GLY A 212 -20.34 8.44 -9.82
CA GLY A 212 -20.15 9.37 -10.93
C GLY A 212 -18.73 9.88 -11.12
N GLY A 213 -17.76 9.40 -10.35
CA GLY A 213 -16.34 9.66 -10.57
C GLY A 213 -15.78 8.86 -11.75
N LYS A 214 -14.58 9.20 -12.18
CA LYS A 214 -13.91 8.60 -13.35
C LYS A 214 -12.55 8.03 -12.96
N VAL A 215 -12.18 6.88 -13.53
CA VAL A 215 -10.83 6.31 -13.44
C VAL A 215 -10.29 6.14 -14.85
N ILE A 216 -9.30 6.96 -15.22
CA ILE A 216 -8.71 6.98 -16.56
C ILE A 216 -7.39 6.23 -16.50
N LEU A 217 -7.31 5.15 -17.27
CA LEU A 217 -6.14 4.28 -17.37
C LEU A 217 -5.22 4.71 -18.52
N ASN A 218 -3.97 4.26 -18.51
CA ASN A 218 -2.94 4.67 -19.48
C ASN A 218 -2.72 6.20 -19.54
N ALA A 219 -3.10 6.91 -18.46
CA ALA A 219 -3.06 8.37 -18.33
C ALA A 219 -1.88 8.79 -17.44
N ARG A 220 -0.65 8.55 -17.89
CA ARG A 220 0.56 9.00 -17.20
C ARG A 220 0.65 10.52 -17.21
N ALA A 221 0.55 11.17 -16.07
CA ALA A 221 0.78 12.62 -15.95
C ALA A 221 2.23 12.96 -16.35
N THR A 222 2.40 13.82 -17.36
CA THR A 222 3.69 14.19 -17.94
C THR A 222 4.07 15.64 -17.71
N ARG A 223 3.08 16.54 -17.73
CA ARG A 223 3.26 17.98 -17.45
C ARG A 223 2.08 18.50 -16.65
N PHE A 224 2.33 19.55 -15.90
CA PHE A 224 1.37 20.24 -15.08
C PHE A 224 1.42 21.74 -15.38
N HIS A 225 0.27 22.34 -15.64
CA HIS A 225 0.13 23.77 -15.89
C HIS A 225 -0.82 24.35 -14.84
N GLU A 226 -0.29 25.29 -14.05
CA GLU A 226 -1.05 26.05 -13.07
C GLU A 226 -1.61 27.31 -13.75
N GLY A 227 -2.95 27.44 -13.80
CA GLY A 227 -3.67 28.58 -14.34
C GLY A 227 -4.85 28.95 -13.45
N SER A 228 -5.98 29.36 -14.02
CA SER A 228 -7.27 29.49 -13.31
C SER A 228 -7.71 28.14 -12.73
N GLU A 229 -7.37 27.06 -13.39
CA GLU A 229 -7.44 25.67 -12.96
C GLU A 229 -6.13 24.96 -13.30
N TRP A 230 -5.91 23.78 -12.74
CA TRP A 230 -4.81 22.91 -13.13
C TRP A 230 -5.13 22.20 -14.44
N THR A 231 -4.17 22.13 -15.34
CA THR A 231 -4.21 21.25 -16.52
C THR A 231 -3.07 20.25 -16.45
N VAL A 232 -3.39 18.95 -16.61
CA VAL A 232 -2.44 17.84 -16.57
C VAL A 232 -2.42 17.16 -17.94
N GLU A 233 -1.28 17.21 -18.62
CA GLU A 233 -1.07 16.53 -19.89
C GLU A 233 -0.80 15.03 -19.68
N THR A 234 -1.46 14.19 -20.47
CA THR A 234 -1.27 12.73 -20.46
C THR A 234 -1.33 12.16 -21.89
N PRO A 235 -0.84 10.94 -22.14
CA PRO A 235 -1.05 10.24 -23.42
C PRO A 235 -2.53 9.98 -23.75
N ALA A 236 -3.42 9.97 -22.75
CA ALA A 236 -4.86 9.79 -22.93
C ALA A 236 -5.62 11.11 -23.19
N GLY A 237 -4.89 12.24 -23.30
CA GLY A 237 -5.43 13.59 -23.46
C GLY A 237 -5.13 14.48 -22.25
N ASP A 238 -5.58 15.72 -22.30
CA ASP A 238 -5.40 16.70 -21.25
C ASP A 238 -6.62 16.71 -20.33
N PHE A 239 -6.36 16.85 -19.03
CA PHE A 239 -7.39 16.88 -17.99
C PHE A 239 -7.23 18.13 -17.15
N SER A 240 -8.35 18.83 -16.89
CA SER A 240 -8.33 20.04 -16.06
C SER A 240 -9.21 19.88 -14.83
N ALA A 241 -8.79 20.50 -13.72
CA ALA A 241 -9.56 20.59 -12.48
C ALA A 241 -9.06 21.73 -11.60
N ASP A 242 -9.91 22.14 -10.65
CA ASP A 242 -9.56 23.16 -9.65
C ASP A 242 -8.44 22.69 -8.71
N TRP A 243 -8.41 21.39 -8.36
CA TRP A 243 -7.44 20.80 -7.45
C TRP A 243 -6.71 19.60 -8.05
N ILE A 244 -5.44 19.45 -7.70
CA ILE A 244 -4.68 18.22 -7.93
C ILE A 244 -4.31 17.56 -6.60
N ILE A 245 -4.45 16.23 -6.54
CA ILE A 245 -4.09 15.42 -5.37
C ILE A 245 -3.10 14.34 -5.84
N ASN A 246 -1.85 14.48 -5.44
CA ASN A 246 -0.79 13.56 -5.85
C ASN A 246 -0.70 12.36 -4.90
N CYS A 247 -1.20 11.22 -5.38
CA CYS A 247 -1.11 9.90 -4.74
C CYS A 247 -0.24 8.92 -5.55
N ALA A 248 0.82 9.42 -6.23
CA ALA A 248 1.61 8.66 -7.19
C ALA A 248 2.62 7.67 -6.56
N GLY A 249 2.56 7.40 -5.26
CA GLY A 249 3.33 6.36 -4.57
C GLY A 249 4.83 6.42 -4.86
N LEU A 250 5.38 5.43 -5.57
CA LEU A 250 6.81 5.37 -5.94
C LEU A 250 7.31 6.60 -6.73
N HIS A 251 6.41 7.37 -7.34
CA HIS A 251 6.75 8.55 -8.14
C HIS A 251 6.25 9.87 -7.55
N CYS A 252 5.74 9.88 -6.32
CA CYS A 252 5.10 11.05 -5.72
C CYS A 252 6.00 12.27 -5.62
N ASP A 253 7.29 12.10 -5.32
CA ASP A 253 8.29 13.16 -5.27
C ASP A 253 8.58 13.79 -6.64
N ARG A 254 8.58 12.99 -7.72
CA ARG A 254 8.73 13.47 -9.10
C ARG A 254 7.48 14.19 -9.59
N VAL A 255 6.30 13.67 -9.27
CA VAL A 255 5.02 14.31 -9.61
C VAL A 255 4.90 15.65 -8.88
N SER A 256 5.26 15.70 -7.59
CA SER A 256 5.31 16.94 -6.83
C SER A 256 6.24 17.98 -7.47
N GLN A 257 7.42 17.55 -7.94
CA GLN A 257 8.37 18.42 -8.64
C GLN A 257 7.82 18.90 -10.00
N LEU A 258 7.13 18.05 -10.76
CA LEU A 258 6.48 18.45 -12.01
C LEU A 258 5.37 19.47 -11.78
N ALA A 259 4.71 19.44 -10.63
CA ALA A 259 3.72 20.42 -10.19
C ALA A 259 4.36 21.66 -9.50
N GLY A 260 5.64 21.92 -9.74
CA GLY A 260 6.33 23.14 -9.30
C GLY A 260 6.84 23.12 -7.84
N GLN A 261 6.68 22.02 -7.11
CA GLN A 261 7.16 21.94 -5.73
C GLN A 261 8.67 21.64 -5.65
N LYS A 262 9.30 22.17 -4.62
CA LYS A 262 10.68 21.82 -4.32
C LYS A 262 10.78 20.37 -3.87
N ARG A 263 11.79 19.65 -4.35
CA ARG A 263 12.01 18.24 -4.01
C ARG A 263 12.95 18.13 -2.80
N ASP A 264 12.44 18.42 -1.63
CA ASP A 264 13.20 18.37 -0.35
C ASP A 264 13.37 16.93 0.16
N LEU A 265 12.47 16.03 -0.18
CA LEU A 265 12.55 14.59 0.06
C LEU A 265 12.71 13.82 -1.24
N ARG A 266 13.42 12.69 -1.20
CA ARG A 266 13.47 11.76 -2.34
C ARG A 266 12.91 10.40 -1.96
N ILE A 267 12.18 9.80 -2.90
CA ILE A 267 11.80 8.40 -2.77
C ILE A 267 12.98 7.52 -3.18
N VAL A 268 13.52 6.81 -2.19
CA VAL A 268 14.51 5.76 -2.39
C VAL A 268 13.79 4.41 -2.39
N PRO A 269 13.84 3.64 -3.48
CA PRO A 269 13.13 2.37 -3.57
C PRO A 269 13.87 1.27 -2.80
N PHE A 270 13.22 0.68 -1.78
CA PHE A 270 13.73 -0.52 -1.09
C PHE A 270 12.87 -1.72 -1.46
N ARG A 271 13.49 -2.71 -2.13
CA ARG A 271 12.84 -3.97 -2.48
C ARG A 271 12.84 -4.89 -1.27
N GLY A 272 11.66 -5.39 -0.93
CA GLY A 272 11.46 -6.49 -0.01
C GLY A 272 11.23 -7.78 -0.80
N GLU A 273 12.11 -8.75 -0.62
CA GLU A 273 12.05 -10.04 -1.30
C GLU A 273 11.45 -11.08 -0.35
N TYR A 274 10.59 -11.94 -0.88
CA TYR A 274 9.93 -12.99 -0.13
C TYR A 274 10.35 -14.37 -0.63
N TYR A 275 10.31 -15.33 0.28
CA TYR A 275 10.21 -16.74 -0.05
C TYR A 275 8.79 -17.23 0.23
N ARG A 276 8.40 -18.35 -0.35
CA ARG A 276 7.17 -19.08 -0.02
C ARG A 276 7.52 -20.41 0.60
N LEU A 277 6.71 -20.87 1.53
CA LEU A 277 6.80 -22.24 2.02
C LEU A 277 6.20 -23.19 0.99
N LYS A 278 6.91 -24.26 0.69
CA LYS A 278 6.40 -25.35 -0.13
C LYS A 278 5.16 -25.97 0.51
N PRO A 279 4.26 -26.58 -0.28
CA PRO A 279 3.02 -27.14 0.23
C PRO A 279 3.18 -28.07 1.44
N GLU A 280 4.22 -28.94 1.40
CA GLU A 280 4.54 -29.90 2.44
C GLU A 280 4.98 -29.28 3.78
N SER A 281 5.46 -28.03 3.76
CA SER A 281 5.98 -27.34 4.96
C SER A 281 5.03 -26.25 5.48
N ARG A 282 3.85 -26.06 4.85
CA ARG A 282 2.90 -25.00 5.25
C ARG A 282 2.27 -25.24 6.61
N HIS A 283 2.21 -26.48 7.06
CA HIS A 283 1.69 -26.85 8.39
C HIS A 283 2.52 -26.28 9.54
N LEU A 284 3.76 -25.82 9.28
CA LEU A 284 4.63 -25.21 10.26
C LEU A 284 4.20 -23.79 10.68
N VAL A 285 3.24 -23.17 9.99
CA VAL A 285 2.77 -21.79 10.24
C VAL A 285 1.27 -21.70 10.01
N ASN A 286 0.50 -21.38 11.04
CA ASN A 286 -0.94 -21.30 10.98
C ASN A 286 -1.45 -19.85 10.79
N HIS A 287 -0.75 -18.86 11.38
CA HIS A 287 -1.16 -17.46 11.43
C HIS A 287 -0.05 -16.51 10.94
N LEU A 288 -0.03 -15.32 11.49
CA LEU A 288 1.01 -14.32 11.28
C LEU A 288 2.04 -14.44 12.42
N ILE A 289 3.31 -14.75 12.11
CA ILE A 289 4.38 -14.88 13.12
C ILE A 289 5.45 -13.82 12.85
N TYR A 290 5.54 -12.83 13.73
CA TYR A 290 6.41 -11.65 13.59
C TYR A 290 7.42 -11.60 14.75
N PRO A 291 8.66 -11.11 14.54
CA PRO A 291 9.60 -10.89 15.63
C PRO A 291 9.25 -9.60 16.40
N VAL A 292 9.71 -9.51 17.65
CA VAL A 292 9.77 -8.25 18.36
C VAL A 292 10.71 -7.29 17.59
N PRO A 293 10.28 -6.05 17.28
CA PRO A 293 11.11 -5.10 16.54
C PRO A 293 12.41 -4.77 17.27
N ASP A 294 13.49 -4.68 16.51
CA ASP A 294 14.75 -4.17 17.01
C ASP A 294 14.85 -2.66 16.70
N PRO A 295 14.86 -1.77 17.72
CA PRO A 295 14.91 -0.33 17.53
C PRO A 295 16.21 0.16 16.85
N ALA A 296 17.26 -0.67 16.83
CA ALA A 296 18.49 -0.36 16.10
C ALA A 296 18.32 -0.43 14.58
N PHE A 297 17.23 -1.03 14.08
CA PHE A 297 16.97 -1.20 12.66
C PHE A 297 15.68 -0.48 12.24
N PRO A 298 15.70 0.26 11.11
CA PRO A 298 14.53 0.99 10.61
C PRO A 298 13.48 0.10 9.95
N PHE A 299 13.80 -1.15 9.68
CA PHE A 299 12.89 -2.13 9.06
C PHE A 299 12.64 -3.31 10.02
N LEU A 300 11.43 -3.84 9.95
CA LEU A 300 11.06 -5.04 10.70
C LEU A 300 11.83 -6.26 10.14
N GLY A 301 12.26 -7.14 11.02
CA GLY A 301 12.90 -8.42 10.63
C GLY A 301 11.97 -9.32 9.83
N VAL A 302 12.57 -10.35 9.21
CA VAL A 302 11.81 -11.37 8.46
C VAL A 302 10.77 -12.04 9.33
N HIS A 303 9.62 -12.33 8.76
CA HIS A 303 8.44 -12.87 9.44
C HIS A 303 7.64 -13.79 8.51
N PHE A 304 6.69 -14.51 9.06
CA PHE A 304 5.78 -15.36 8.29
C PHE A 304 4.42 -14.70 8.15
N THR A 305 3.86 -14.81 6.96
CA THR A 305 2.54 -14.26 6.62
C THR A 305 1.73 -15.33 5.90
N ARG A 306 0.59 -15.68 6.47
CA ARG A 306 -0.43 -16.46 5.77
C ARG A 306 -1.11 -15.58 4.72
N LEU A 307 -1.32 -16.11 3.53
CA LEU A 307 -1.97 -15.37 2.45
C LEU A 307 -3.45 -15.72 2.35
N ILE A 308 -4.29 -14.73 2.07
CA ILE A 308 -5.74 -14.94 1.85
C ILE A 308 -6.00 -15.85 0.64
N SER A 309 -5.10 -15.88 -0.34
CA SER A 309 -5.14 -16.79 -1.50
C SER A 309 -4.62 -18.19 -1.22
N GLY A 310 -4.19 -18.46 0.01
CA GLY A 310 -3.54 -19.69 0.44
C GLY A 310 -2.02 -19.65 0.30
N GLY A 311 -1.36 -20.40 1.17
CA GLY A 311 0.10 -20.47 1.28
C GLY A 311 0.67 -19.54 2.34
N ILE A 312 1.97 -19.69 2.58
CA ILE A 312 2.72 -18.93 3.57
C ILE A 312 3.86 -18.21 2.86
N GLU A 313 3.97 -16.90 3.04
CA GLU A 313 5.14 -16.11 2.66
C GLU A 313 6.06 -15.89 3.85
N ALA A 314 7.36 -15.89 3.58
CA ALA A 314 8.43 -15.65 4.55
C ALA A 314 9.29 -14.48 4.05
N GLY A 315 9.42 -13.45 4.84
CA GLY A 315 10.13 -12.20 4.47
C GLY A 315 9.49 -11.00 5.11
N PRO A 316 9.68 -9.80 4.52
CA PRO A 316 10.66 -9.50 3.49
C PRO A 316 11.99 -9.02 4.08
N ASN A 317 13.05 -9.04 3.26
CA ASN A 317 14.26 -8.26 3.48
C ASN A 317 14.06 -6.79 3.03
N ALA A 318 15.14 -5.99 3.03
CA ALA A 318 15.09 -4.59 2.58
C ALA A 318 16.40 -4.20 1.85
N VAL A 319 16.45 -4.40 0.55
CA VAL A 319 17.61 -4.05 -0.28
C VAL A 319 17.28 -2.90 -1.25
N LEU A 320 18.29 -2.09 -1.61
CA LEU A 320 18.11 -1.05 -2.62
C LEU A 320 17.65 -1.69 -3.93
N ALA A 321 16.53 -1.21 -4.47
CA ALA A 321 16.06 -1.59 -5.81
C ALA A 321 16.74 -0.72 -6.88
N PHE A 322 17.09 -1.32 -8.02
CA PHE A 322 17.74 -0.60 -9.14
C PHE A 322 16.74 0.07 -10.09
N ALA A 323 15.46 -0.01 -9.76
CA ALA A 323 14.36 0.71 -10.38
C ALA A 323 13.26 0.95 -9.36
N ARG A 324 12.49 2.03 -9.49
CA ARG A 324 11.33 2.30 -8.62
C ARG A 324 10.26 1.22 -8.74
N GLU A 325 10.16 0.59 -9.89
CA GLU A 325 9.27 -0.54 -10.19
C GLU A 325 10.07 -1.83 -10.38
N GLY A 326 11.14 -1.99 -9.57
CA GLY A 326 12.11 -3.09 -9.65
C GLY A 326 11.71 -4.31 -8.84
N TYR A 327 10.70 -5.06 -9.27
CA TYR A 327 10.20 -6.26 -8.58
C TYR A 327 11.06 -7.51 -8.80
N ARG A 328 12.01 -7.48 -9.71
CA ARG A 328 13.01 -8.55 -9.93
C ARG A 328 14.42 -8.00 -9.68
N LYS A 329 15.36 -8.87 -9.27
CA LYS A 329 16.78 -8.50 -9.06
C LYS A 329 17.43 -7.93 -10.32
N THR A 330 16.95 -8.36 -11.48
CA THR A 330 17.44 -7.93 -12.81
C THR A 330 16.77 -6.67 -13.36
N ASN A 331 15.71 -6.15 -12.69
CA ASN A 331 15.10 -4.91 -13.14
C ASN A 331 16.03 -3.73 -12.88
N LEU A 332 16.45 -3.08 -13.94
CA LEU A 332 17.32 -1.91 -13.94
C LEU A 332 16.66 -0.76 -14.68
N ASN A 333 16.59 0.41 -14.05
CA ASN A 333 16.26 1.66 -14.69
C ASN A 333 17.39 2.65 -14.38
N VAL A 334 18.13 3.07 -15.41
CA VAL A 334 19.31 3.91 -15.26
C VAL A 334 19.00 5.24 -14.59
N ARG A 335 17.85 5.87 -14.94
CA ARG A 335 17.41 7.13 -14.35
C ARG A 335 17.11 6.98 -12.87
N ASP A 336 16.43 5.89 -12.47
CA ASP A 336 16.07 5.64 -11.07
C ASP A 336 17.30 5.31 -10.24
N LEU A 337 18.22 4.49 -10.78
CA LEU A 337 19.46 4.14 -10.13
C LEU A 337 20.36 5.36 -9.95
N PHE A 338 20.52 6.17 -10.99
CA PHE A 338 21.29 7.41 -10.93
C PHE A 338 20.70 8.39 -9.90
N ASP A 339 19.36 8.57 -9.90
CA ASP A 339 18.67 9.42 -8.94
C ASP A 339 18.90 8.95 -7.48
N ALA A 340 18.93 7.63 -7.24
CA ALA A 340 19.22 7.08 -5.92
C ALA A 340 20.70 7.22 -5.53
N LEU A 341 21.64 6.84 -6.41
CA LEU A 341 23.08 6.84 -6.12
C LEU A 341 23.70 8.24 -6.01
N THR A 342 23.16 9.25 -6.68
CA THR A 342 23.60 10.66 -6.55
C THR A 342 22.99 11.36 -5.35
N TYR A 343 22.10 10.69 -4.59
CA TYR A 343 21.46 11.28 -3.43
C TYR A 343 22.30 11.16 -2.17
N VAL A 344 22.72 12.27 -1.63
CA VAL A 344 23.53 12.31 -0.40
C VAL A 344 22.87 11.63 0.80
N GLY A 345 21.54 11.71 0.88
CA GLY A 345 20.76 11.05 1.95
C GLY A 345 20.94 9.53 1.96
N LEU A 346 21.02 8.87 0.80
CA LEU A 346 21.26 7.43 0.72
C LEU A 346 22.62 7.04 1.32
N TRP A 347 23.67 7.79 1.02
CA TRP A 347 25.01 7.50 1.53
C TRP A 347 25.12 7.78 3.03
N ARG A 348 24.50 8.85 3.53
CA ARG A 348 24.41 9.10 4.96
C ARG A 348 23.64 8.01 5.71
N PHE A 349 22.54 7.51 5.11
CA PHE A 349 21.80 6.36 5.64
C PHE A 349 22.66 5.10 5.67
N ALA A 350 23.37 4.78 4.58
CA ALA A 350 24.22 3.60 4.51
C ALA A 350 25.38 3.66 5.51
N LEU A 351 25.97 4.83 5.72
CA LEU A 351 27.03 5.05 6.72
C LEU A 351 26.50 4.95 8.16
N LYS A 352 25.24 5.31 8.40
CA LYS A 352 24.59 5.19 9.72
C LYS A 352 24.26 3.73 10.06
N TYR A 353 23.90 2.91 9.04
CA TYR A 353 23.45 1.53 9.24
C TYR A 353 24.25 0.49 8.42
N PRO A 354 25.61 0.47 8.49
CA PRO A 354 26.42 -0.35 7.60
C PRO A 354 26.22 -1.85 7.83
N LYS A 355 26.11 -2.29 9.10
CA LYS A 355 25.86 -3.70 9.43
C LYS A 355 24.54 -4.19 8.89
N MET A 356 23.48 -3.35 8.98
CA MET A 356 22.18 -3.67 8.42
C MET A 356 22.26 -3.82 6.90
N CYS A 357 22.83 -2.86 6.18
CA CYS A 357 22.96 -2.91 4.72
C CYS A 357 23.67 -4.20 4.26
N VAL A 358 24.76 -4.61 4.93
CA VAL A 358 25.47 -5.85 4.63
C VAL A 358 24.62 -7.08 4.91
N ASN A 359 23.89 -7.11 6.03
CA ASN A 359 23.04 -8.26 6.40
C ASN A 359 21.86 -8.41 5.43
N GLU A 360 21.24 -7.33 5.03
CA GLU A 360 20.15 -7.33 4.02
C GLU A 360 20.64 -7.85 2.67
N LEU A 361 21.82 -7.40 2.21
CA LEU A 361 22.44 -7.92 1.00
C LEU A 361 22.76 -9.41 1.12
N ARG A 362 23.32 -9.86 2.25
CA ARG A 362 23.56 -11.30 2.50
C ARG A 362 22.26 -12.10 2.45
N GLY A 363 21.18 -11.60 3.05
CA GLY A 363 19.86 -12.21 3.00
C GLY A 363 19.32 -12.32 1.57
N SER A 364 19.55 -11.30 0.72
CA SER A 364 19.13 -11.31 -0.67
C SER A 364 19.85 -12.35 -1.53
N PHE A 365 21.13 -12.62 -1.26
CA PHE A 365 21.95 -13.55 -2.07
C PHE A 365 22.11 -14.93 -1.46
N SER A 366 21.78 -15.14 -0.19
CA SER A 366 21.95 -16.40 0.50
C SER A 366 20.65 -16.90 1.13
N LYS A 367 20.00 -17.85 0.46
CA LYS A 367 18.84 -18.57 1.00
C LYS A 367 19.14 -19.22 2.37
N LYS A 368 20.34 -19.78 2.54
CA LYS A 368 20.80 -20.37 3.81
C LYS A 368 20.90 -19.32 4.92
N TYR A 369 21.37 -18.11 4.62
CA TYR A 369 21.43 -17.02 5.60
C TYR A 369 20.02 -16.56 5.95
N PHE A 370 19.16 -16.42 4.96
CA PHE A 370 17.76 -16.01 5.14
C PHE A 370 17.01 -17.02 6.02
N SER A 371 17.14 -18.34 5.75
CA SER A 371 16.49 -19.38 6.55
C SER A 371 16.92 -19.34 8.01
N LYS A 372 18.20 -19.03 8.32
CA LYS A 372 18.67 -18.88 9.70
C LYS A 372 17.95 -17.75 10.46
N GLN A 373 17.49 -16.71 9.76
CA GLN A 373 16.69 -15.68 10.41
C GLN A 373 15.27 -16.16 10.69
N LEU A 374 14.69 -16.93 9.77
CA LEU A 374 13.38 -17.56 9.94
C LEU A 374 13.36 -18.59 11.05
N GLN A 375 14.45 -19.37 11.19
CA GLN A 375 14.62 -20.38 12.25
C GLN A 375 14.58 -19.82 13.67
N LYS A 376 14.77 -18.51 13.85
CA LYS A 376 14.53 -17.86 15.15
C LYS A 376 13.07 -17.87 15.55
N LEU A 377 12.17 -17.82 14.56
CA LEU A 377 10.72 -17.82 14.76
C LEU A 377 10.11 -19.22 14.65
N VAL A 378 10.56 -20.01 13.69
CA VAL A 378 10.12 -21.40 13.47
C VAL A 378 11.38 -22.26 13.26
N PRO A 379 11.89 -22.90 14.32
CA PRO A 379 13.18 -23.61 14.30
C PRO A 379 13.27 -24.75 13.29
N GLU A 380 12.16 -25.38 12.95
CA GLU A 380 12.08 -26.53 12.05
C GLU A 380 12.29 -26.18 10.58
N ILE A 381 12.10 -24.90 10.18
CA ILE A 381 12.24 -24.45 8.79
C ILE A 381 13.63 -24.75 8.25
N GLN A 382 13.68 -25.42 7.11
CA GLN A 382 14.91 -25.70 6.38
C GLN A 382 15.00 -24.89 5.08
N PRO A 383 16.21 -24.65 4.54
CA PRO A 383 16.36 -24.03 3.23
C PRO A 383 15.61 -24.77 2.10
N SER A 384 15.43 -26.09 2.24
CA SER A 384 14.66 -26.91 1.29
C SER A 384 13.16 -26.60 1.26
N ASP A 385 12.59 -26.08 2.36
CA ASP A 385 11.18 -25.76 2.51
C ASP A 385 10.79 -24.49 1.79
N LEU A 386 11.78 -23.68 1.41
CA LEU A 386 11.59 -22.39 0.80
C LEU A 386 11.70 -22.46 -0.72
N GLU A 387 10.76 -21.88 -1.42
CA GLU A 387 10.81 -21.57 -2.84
C GLU A 387 10.83 -20.04 -3.05
N THR A 388 11.29 -19.58 -4.20
CA THR A 388 11.32 -18.13 -4.51
C THR A 388 9.91 -17.58 -4.53
N GLY A 389 9.66 -16.59 -3.72
CA GLY A 389 8.40 -15.85 -3.65
C GLY A 389 8.39 -14.59 -4.53
N GLY A 390 7.53 -13.68 -4.19
CA GLY A 390 7.43 -12.38 -4.84
C GLY A 390 8.39 -11.32 -4.29
N ALA A 391 8.16 -10.10 -4.73
CA ALA A 391 8.82 -8.93 -4.16
C ALA A 391 7.89 -7.72 -4.20
N GLY A 392 8.02 -6.84 -3.22
CA GLY A 392 7.42 -5.52 -3.20
C GLY A 392 8.50 -4.44 -3.20
N VAL A 393 8.19 -3.25 -3.67
CA VAL A 393 9.09 -2.10 -3.56
C VAL A 393 8.46 -1.04 -2.66
N ARG A 394 9.17 -0.72 -1.57
CA ARG A 394 8.76 0.35 -0.65
C ARG A 394 9.17 1.70 -1.25
N ALA A 395 8.21 2.62 -1.35
CA ALA A 395 8.46 4.03 -1.64
C ALA A 395 8.90 4.71 -0.34
N GLN A 396 10.19 4.60 -0.01
CA GLN A 396 10.70 5.16 1.23
C GLN A 396 11.14 6.61 1.03
N ALA A 397 10.39 7.55 1.60
CA ALA A 397 10.80 8.93 1.63
C ALA A 397 12.01 9.11 2.58
N MET A 398 13.04 9.76 2.08
CA MET A 398 14.30 9.98 2.78
C MET A 398 14.69 11.45 2.71
N SER A 399 15.14 12.00 3.85
CA SER A 399 15.67 13.35 3.90
C SER A 399 17.14 13.42 3.44
N PRO A 400 17.66 14.62 3.09
CA PRO A 400 19.08 14.79 2.75
C PRO A 400 20.04 14.37 3.87
N GLU A 401 19.61 14.39 5.14
CA GLU A 401 20.36 13.95 6.31
C GLU A 401 20.43 12.42 6.46
N GLY A 402 19.75 11.68 5.59
CA GLY A 402 19.67 10.22 5.62
C GLY A 402 18.64 9.68 6.61
N GLY A 403 17.75 10.54 7.10
CA GLY A 403 16.61 10.14 7.92
C GLY A 403 15.49 9.56 7.05
N LEU A 404 14.91 8.41 7.47
CA LEU A 404 13.69 7.91 6.86
C LEU A 404 12.47 8.64 7.46
N VAL A 405 11.56 9.11 6.61
CA VAL A 405 10.30 9.68 7.08
C VAL A 405 9.44 8.57 7.64
N GLN A 406 9.13 8.64 8.95
CA GLN A 406 8.48 7.55 9.68
C GLN A 406 6.96 7.62 9.65
N ASP A 407 6.38 8.83 9.55
CA ASP A 407 4.94 9.06 9.56
C ASP A 407 4.44 9.46 8.16
N PHE A 408 3.15 9.62 8.00
CA PHE A 408 2.56 10.19 6.79
C PHE A 408 3.08 11.61 6.59
N HIS A 409 3.35 11.95 5.34
CA HIS A 409 3.85 13.28 5.00
C HIS A 409 3.10 13.86 3.81
N PHE A 410 2.43 14.98 4.06
CA PHE A 410 1.65 15.73 3.08
C PHE A 410 2.32 17.09 2.85
N ALA A 411 2.50 17.47 1.58
CA ALA A 411 2.98 18.80 1.21
C ALA A 411 1.88 19.55 0.47
N ARG A 412 1.64 20.79 0.86
CA ARG A 412 0.63 21.66 0.23
C ARG A 412 1.28 22.55 -0.83
N GLY A 413 0.59 22.69 -1.95
CA GLY A 413 0.85 23.69 -2.98
C GLY A 413 -0.39 24.55 -3.24
N THR A 414 -0.34 25.42 -4.24
CA THR A 414 -1.50 26.22 -4.68
C THR A 414 -2.54 25.27 -5.26
N ARG A 415 -3.67 25.09 -4.58
CA ARG A 415 -4.73 24.15 -4.97
C ARG A 415 -4.17 22.75 -5.32
N ALA A 416 -3.18 22.32 -4.53
CA ALA A 416 -2.48 21.04 -4.70
C ALA A 416 -2.16 20.42 -3.35
N LEU A 417 -2.33 19.11 -3.25
CA LEU A 417 -1.87 18.32 -2.10
C LEU A 417 -1.05 17.13 -2.59
N HIS A 418 0.14 16.96 -2.02
CA HIS A 418 1.05 15.90 -2.41
C HIS A 418 1.27 14.93 -1.25
N VAL A 419 0.90 13.67 -1.43
CA VAL A 419 1.19 12.58 -0.49
C VAL A 419 2.60 12.08 -0.76
N LEU A 420 3.58 12.65 -0.03
CA LEU A 420 5.01 12.38 -0.26
C LEU A 420 5.53 11.17 0.51
N ASN A 421 4.81 10.74 1.55
CA ASN A 421 5.12 9.50 2.27
C ASN A 421 3.83 8.86 2.80
N ALA A 422 3.57 7.65 2.37
CA ALA A 422 2.50 6.81 2.88
C ALA A 422 3.04 5.40 3.17
N PRO A 423 3.80 5.25 4.28
CA PRO A 423 4.41 3.98 4.63
C PRO A 423 3.38 2.99 5.17
N SER A 424 3.77 1.70 5.35
CA SER A 424 2.91 0.75 6.05
C SER A 424 2.43 1.36 7.39
N PRO A 425 1.10 1.32 7.66
CA PRO A 425 0.08 0.44 7.10
C PRO A 425 -0.82 1.13 6.04
N ALA A 426 -0.28 1.89 5.11
CA ALA A 426 -1.08 2.72 4.21
C ALA A 426 -2.17 1.95 3.42
N ALA A 427 -1.96 0.68 3.11
CA ALA A 427 -2.98 -0.12 2.44
C ALA A 427 -4.18 -0.39 3.37
N THR A 428 -3.95 -0.84 4.59
CA THR A 428 -4.99 -1.04 5.61
C THR A 428 -5.70 0.28 5.94
N ALA A 429 -4.92 1.34 6.14
CA ALA A 429 -5.42 2.65 6.55
C ALA A 429 -5.92 3.52 5.38
N SER A 430 -6.00 2.98 4.15
CA SER A 430 -6.22 3.80 2.96
C SER A 430 -7.51 4.61 2.98
N LEU A 431 -8.59 4.08 3.55
CA LEU A 431 -9.87 4.79 3.69
C LEU A 431 -9.74 5.98 4.66
N ALA A 432 -9.17 5.74 5.83
CA ALA A 432 -8.90 6.79 6.82
C ALA A 432 -7.89 7.84 6.29
N ILE A 433 -6.86 7.41 5.53
CA ILE A 433 -5.94 8.31 4.84
C ILE A 433 -6.68 9.17 3.82
N GLY A 434 -7.62 8.60 3.06
CA GLY A 434 -8.45 9.34 2.13
C GLY A 434 -9.24 10.45 2.83
N THR A 435 -9.83 10.15 3.98
CA THR A 435 -10.52 11.13 4.84
C THR A 435 -9.57 12.22 5.32
N GLU A 436 -8.39 11.85 5.80
CA GLU A 436 -7.36 12.80 6.26
C GLU A 436 -6.90 13.73 5.12
N ILE A 437 -6.68 13.20 3.92
CA ILE A 437 -6.33 14.00 2.73
C ILE A 437 -7.42 15.06 2.45
N ILE A 438 -8.69 14.68 2.50
CA ILE A 438 -9.80 15.60 2.22
C ILE A 438 -9.88 16.68 3.30
N ASN A 439 -9.73 16.32 4.57
CA ASN A 439 -9.70 17.29 5.67
C ASN A 439 -8.58 18.32 5.49
N GLN A 440 -7.48 17.94 4.86
CA GLN A 440 -6.37 18.85 4.57
C GLN A 440 -6.59 19.71 3.31
N LEU A 441 -7.54 19.40 2.45
CA LEU A 441 -7.83 20.24 1.25
C LEU A 441 -8.57 21.52 1.59
N GLU A 442 -9.28 21.60 2.76
CA GLU A 442 -10.07 22.78 3.16
C GLU A 442 -11.02 23.22 2.04
N LEU A 443 -11.76 22.25 1.48
CA LEU A 443 -12.74 22.48 0.40
C LEU A 443 -14.02 23.11 0.98
N ASN A 444 -13.94 24.37 1.45
CA ASN A 444 -15.07 25.15 1.98
C ASN A 444 -15.70 26.03 0.90
#